data_015c7bacd6bdc25655a30ed01efc2b10
#
_entry.id   015c7bacd6bdc25655a30ed01efc2b10
#
_cell.length_a   1.000
_cell.length_b   1.000
_cell.length_c   1.000
_cell.angle_alpha   90.00
_cell.angle_beta   90.00
_cell.angle_gamma   90.00
#
_symmetry.space_group_name_H-M   'P 1'
#
loop_
_entity.id
_entity.type
_entity.pdbx_description
1 polymer ?
#
loop_
_entity_poly.entity_id
_entity_poly.type
_entity_poly.pdbx_seq_one_letter_code
_entity_poly.pdbx_strand_id
1 'polypeptide(L)'
;MTTALIVIGVLVVAVIAFVVIGFNKLRTTDIGAQEALGGIDVQLTRRADLIPNLVETVKGYAAHEKDTLEQVTAARAHLQSAAAGDDVAAKAAADAEMQQALVRLNAVAEAYPDLKANAGFLDLQKQLNETENQISFARQYYNDAVATLNKVTQTIPWMFLTGIANVHEREFYDAPEGNETVPKVQF
;
A
#
# COMPACT_ATOMS: atom_id res chain seq x y z
N MET A 1 -2.51 -37.73 46.35
CA MET A 1 -3.59 -37.35 45.45
C MET A 1 -3.73 -35.82 45.33
N THR A 2 -3.73 -35.06 46.42
CA THR A 2 -3.85 -33.56 46.42
C THR A 2 -2.74 -32.85 45.64
N THR A 3 -1.49 -33.25 45.79
CA THR A 3 -0.34 -32.69 45.05
C THR A 3 -0.43 -32.93 43.53
N ALA A 4 -0.90 -34.09 43.09
CA ALA A 4 -1.10 -34.37 41.66
C ALA A 4 -2.22 -33.51 41.07
N LEU A 5 -3.31 -33.27 41.81
CA LEU A 5 -4.40 -32.38 41.38
C LEU A 5 -3.94 -30.93 41.28
N ILE A 6 -3.11 -30.44 42.20
CA ILE A 6 -2.53 -29.10 42.15
C ILE A 6 -1.62 -28.94 40.92
N VAL A 7 -0.75 -29.93 40.67
CA VAL A 7 0.15 -29.90 39.50
C VAL A 7 -0.66 -29.87 38.20
N ILE A 8 -1.69 -30.71 38.08
CA ILE A 8 -2.57 -30.70 36.89
C ILE A 8 -3.28 -29.33 36.74
N GLY A 9 -3.78 -28.78 37.84
CA GLY A 9 -4.41 -27.46 37.81
C GLY A 9 -3.46 -26.36 37.31
N VAL A 10 -2.22 -26.33 37.79
CA VAL A 10 -1.19 -25.40 37.35
C VAL A 10 -0.87 -25.57 35.86
N LEU A 11 -0.73 -26.80 35.40
CA LEU A 11 -0.47 -27.08 33.97
C LEU A 11 -1.62 -26.62 33.07
N VAL A 12 -2.88 -26.84 33.46
CA VAL A 12 -4.05 -26.37 32.72
C VAL A 12 -4.07 -24.84 32.62
N VAL A 13 -3.82 -24.15 33.75
CA VAL A 13 -3.75 -22.68 33.75
C VAL A 13 -2.61 -22.18 32.86
N ALA A 14 -1.46 -22.81 32.89
CA ALA A 14 -0.31 -22.46 32.06
C ALA A 14 -0.63 -22.63 30.54
N VAL A 15 -1.31 -23.72 30.18
CA VAL A 15 -1.74 -23.95 28.77
C VAL A 15 -2.75 -22.92 28.34
N ILE A 16 -3.75 -22.58 29.17
CA ILE A 16 -4.73 -21.54 28.85
C ILE A 16 -4.04 -20.20 28.67
N ALA A 17 -3.16 -19.82 29.56
CA ALA A 17 -2.40 -18.56 29.48
C ALA A 17 -1.55 -18.52 28.20
N PHE A 18 -0.89 -19.61 27.84
CA PHE A 18 -0.13 -19.73 26.60
C PHE A 18 -1.00 -19.50 25.36
N VAL A 19 -2.16 -20.17 25.29
CA VAL A 19 -3.08 -20.01 24.15
C VAL A 19 -3.61 -18.57 24.05
N VAL A 20 -3.99 -17.96 25.17
CA VAL A 20 -4.49 -16.56 25.17
C VAL A 20 -3.41 -15.57 24.73
N ILE A 21 -2.18 -15.72 25.23
CA ILE A 21 -1.06 -14.84 24.85
C ILE A 21 -0.75 -15.00 23.36
N GLY A 22 -0.68 -16.23 22.86
CA GLY A 22 -0.38 -16.49 21.46
C GLY A 22 -1.49 -16.02 20.51
N PHE A 23 -2.74 -16.28 20.87
CA PHE A 23 -3.90 -15.76 20.13
C PHE A 23 -3.86 -14.23 20.03
N ASN A 24 -3.69 -13.55 21.15
CA ASN A 24 -3.63 -12.09 21.18
C ASN A 24 -2.45 -11.57 20.35
N LYS A 25 -1.27 -12.21 20.44
CA LYS A 25 -0.10 -11.81 19.65
C LYS A 25 -0.36 -11.91 18.14
N LEU A 26 -0.90 -13.04 17.68
CA LEU A 26 -1.24 -13.25 16.27
C LEU A 26 -2.27 -12.23 15.79
N ARG A 27 -3.37 -12.06 16.53
CA ARG A 27 -4.41 -11.10 16.16
C ARG A 27 -3.93 -9.66 16.14
N THR A 28 -3.11 -9.24 17.11
CA THR A 28 -2.56 -7.88 17.14
C THR A 28 -1.63 -7.61 15.96
N THR A 29 -0.79 -8.57 15.58
CA THR A 29 0.08 -8.39 14.41
C THR A 29 -0.72 -8.39 13.09
N ASP A 30 -1.77 -9.19 12.98
CA ASP A 30 -2.66 -9.21 11.81
C ASP A 30 -3.43 -7.90 11.66
N ILE A 31 -4.01 -7.38 12.76
CA ILE A 31 -4.67 -6.08 12.79
C ILE A 31 -3.70 -4.97 12.40
N GLY A 32 -2.47 -5.01 12.94
CA GLY A 32 -1.45 -4.00 12.59
C GLY A 32 -1.09 -4.00 11.11
N ALA A 33 -1.03 -5.17 10.45
CA ALA A 33 -0.81 -5.24 9.01
C ALA A 33 -2.01 -4.70 8.23
N GLN A 34 -3.24 -4.94 8.70
CA GLN A 34 -4.44 -4.39 8.07
C GLN A 34 -4.55 -2.87 8.22
N GLU A 35 -4.22 -2.33 9.39
CA GLU A 35 -4.16 -0.88 9.63
C GLU A 35 -3.12 -0.22 8.73
N ALA A 36 -1.95 -0.85 8.54
CA ALA A 36 -0.91 -0.36 7.66
C ALA A 36 -1.36 -0.34 6.19
N LEU A 37 -2.14 -1.35 5.73
CA LEU A 37 -2.74 -1.35 4.39
C LEU A 37 -3.71 -0.19 4.22
N GLY A 38 -4.55 0.08 5.21
CA GLY A 38 -5.44 1.24 5.21
C GLY A 38 -4.70 2.58 5.06
N GLY A 39 -3.47 2.66 5.57
CA GLY A 39 -2.60 3.82 5.36
C GLY A 39 -2.24 4.04 3.89
N ILE A 40 -2.01 2.96 3.12
CA ILE A 40 -1.81 3.03 1.66
C ILE A 40 -3.09 3.52 0.97
N ASP A 41 -4.26 2.96 1.33
CA ASP A 41 -5.55 3.31 0.72
C ASP A 41 -5.88 4.79 0.82
N VAL A 42 -5.57 5.39 1.97
CA VAL A 42 -5.73 6.85 2.19
C VAL A 42 -4.89 7.65 1.19
N GLN A 43 -3.64 7.25 0.95
CA GLN A 43 -2.76 7.98 0.05
C GLN A 43 -3.11 7.74 -1.43
N LEU A 44 -3.52 6.53 -1.81
CA LEU A 44 -4.01 6.24 -3.16
C LEU A 44 -5.28 7.04 -3.48
N THR A 45 -6.20 7.13 -2.52
CA THR A 45 -7.40 7.95 -2.64
C THR A 45 -7.04 9.43 -2.80
N ARG A 46 -6.12 9.95 -1.97
CA ARG A 46 -5.65 11.34 -2.08
C ARG A 46 -5.04 11.63 -3.45
N ARG A 47 -4.24 10.70 -3.98
CA ARG A 47 -3.69 10.81 -5.35
C ARG A 47 -4.82 10.88 -6.38
N ALA A 48 -5.81 9.99 -6.31
CA ALA A 48 -6.94 9.95 -7.21
C ALA A 48 -7.79 11.24 -7.17
N ASP A 49 -7.90 11.89 -6.00
CA ASP A 49 -8.67 13.11 -5.81
C ASP A 49 -7.99 14.36 -6.41
N LEU A 50 -6.68 14.34 -6.58
CA LEU A 50 -5.94 15.41 -7.24
C LEU A 50 -6.11 15.40 -8.77
N ILE A 51 -6.39 14.24 -9.36
CA ILE A 51 -6.41 14.04 -10.81
C ILE A 51 -7.45 14.87 -11.54
N PRO A 52 -8.70 15.05 -11.09
CA PRO A 52 -9.67 15.88 -11.81
C PRO A 52 -9.20 17.31 -12.00
N ASN A 53 -8.62 17.91 -10.96
CA ASN A 53 -8.10 19.28 -11.03
C ASN A 53 -6.91 19.38 -11.98
N LEU A 54 -6.05 18.35 -11.99
CA LEU A 54 -4.92 18.28 -12.91
C LEU A 54 -5.40 18.18 -14.36
N VAL A 55 -6.36 17.28 -14.66
CA VAL A 55 -6.95 17.09 -15.98
C VAL A 55 -7.61 18.37 -16.48
N GLU A 56 -8.41 19.06 -15.66
CA GLU A 56 -9.04 20.32 -16.03
C GLU A 56 -8.00 21.42 -16.29
N THR A 57 -6.95 21.51 -15.49
CA THR A 57 -5.87 22.48 -15.71
C THR A 57 -5.15 22.21 -17.02
N VAL A 58 -4.78 20.95 -17.30
CA VAL A 58 -4.09 20.58 -18.55
C VAL A 58 -4.99 20.80 -19.76
N LYS A 59 -6.27 20.44 -19.68
CA LYS A 59 -7.25 20.62 -20.74
C LYS A 59 -7.40 22.07 -21.19
N GLY A 60 -7.21 23.03 -20.28
CA GLY A 60 -7.23 24.46 -20.61
C GLY A 60 -6.11 24.90 -21.56
N TYR A 61 -4.99 24.18 -21.62
CA TYR A 61 -3.81 24.51 -22.43
C TYR A 61 -3.52 23.49 -23.54
N ALA A 62 -3.86 22.23 -23.33
CA ALA A 62 -3.54 21.10 -24.19
C ALA A 62 -4.80 20.27 -24.54
N ALA A 63 -5.88 20.92 -24.98
CA ALA A 63 -7.17 20.27 -25.28
C ALA A 63 -7.09 19.22 -26.41
N HIS A 64 -6.03 19.24 -27.22
CA HIS A 64 -5.81 18.27 -28.31
C HIS A 64 -5.19 16.96 -27.85
N GLU A 65 -4.65 16.89 -26.61
CA GLU A 65 -4.01 15.72 -26.02
C GLU A 65 -5.03 14.74 -25.41
N LYS A 66 -6.08 14.42 -26.18
CA LYS A 66 -7.24 13.64 -25.70
C LYS A 66 -6.84 12.28 -25.18
N ASP A 67 -5.95 11.57 -25.89
CA ASP A 67 -5.53 10.20 -25.53
C ASP A 67 -4.83 10.17 -24.18
N THR A 68 -3.97 11.15 -23.89
CA THR A 68 -3.28 11.26 -22.59
C THR A 68 -4.27 11.58 -21.46
N LEU A 69 -5.20 12.50 -21.69
CA LEU A 69 -6.21 12.86 -20.69
C LEU A 69 -7.18 11.70 -20.41
N GLU A 70 -7.56 10.93 -21.43
CA GLU A 70 -8.40 9.74 -21.28
C GLU A 70 -7.66 8.64 -20.50
N GLN A 71 -6.38 8.40 -20.78
CA GLN A 71 -5.56 7.43 -20.05
C GLN A 71 -5.42 7.80 -18.56
N VAL A 72 -5.17 9.06 -18.24
CA VAL A 72 -5.09 9.53 -16.84
C VAL A 72 -6.44 9.35 -16.12
N THR A 73 -7.54 9.63 -16.83
CA THR A 73 -8.89 9.48 -16.26
C THR A 73 -9.23 8.00 -16.03
N ALA A 74 -8.86 7.11 -16.96
CA ALA A 74 -9.03 5.67 -16.81
C ALA A 74 -8.20 5.12 -15.65
N ALA A 75 -6.91 5.47 -15.59
CA ALA A 75 -6.02 5.07 -14.50
C ALA A 75 -6.54 5.55 -13.12
N ARG A 76 -7.14 6.75 -13.05
CA ARG A 76 -7.81 7.23 -11.84
C ARG A 76 -8.95 6.31 -11.41
N ALA A 77 -9.81 5.90 -12.35
CA ALA A 77 -10.94 5.01 -12.03
C ALA A 77 -10.45 3.65 -11.51
N HIS A 78 -9.41 3.08 -12.12
CA HIS A 78 -8.77 1.84 -11.66
C HIS A 78 -8.18 2.01 -10.27
N LEU A 79 -7.46 3.12 -10.02
CA LEU A 79 -6.86 3.41 -8.71
C LEU A 79 -7.91 3.54 -7.61
N GLN A 80 -9.03 4.22 -7.86
CA GLN A 80 -10.14 4.35 -6.91
C GLN A 80 -10.80 2.99 -6.63
N SER A 81 -11.00 2.17 -7.66
CA SER A 81 -11.55 0.82 -7.50
C SER A 81 -10.63 -0.08 -6.67
N ALA A 82 -9.34 -0.04 -6.95
CA ALA A 82 -8.35 -0.83 -6.21
C ALA A 82 -8.20 -0.36 -4.76
N ALA A 83 -8.19 0.95 -4.49
CA ALA A 83 -8.10 1.50 -3.13
C ALA A 83 -9.31 1.09 -2.26
N ALA A 84 -10.48 0.88 -2.85
CA ALA A 84 -11.68 0.44 -2.14
C ALA A 84 -11.73 -1.09 -1.89
N GLY A 85 -10.87 -1.87 -2.54
CA GLY A 85 -10.79 -3.34 -2.38
C GLY A 85 -9.74 -3.75 -1.33
N ASP A 86 -9.59 -5.06 -1.13
CA ASP A 86 -8.60 -5.64 -0.20
C ASP A 86 -7.41 -6.30 -0.91
N ASP A 87 -7.41 -6.34 -2.25
CA ASP A 87 -6.38 -6.99 -3.06
C ASP A 87 -5.13 -6.09 -3.18
N VAL A 88 -4.05 -6.51 -2.54
CA VAL A 88 -2.77 -5.78 -2.50
C VAL A 88 -2.12 -5.71 -3.87
N ALA A 89 -2.17 -6.80 -4.65
CA ALA A 89 -1.60 -6.85 -5.99
C ALA A 89 -2.35 -5.92 -6.96
N ALA A 90 -3.69 -5.87 -6.85
CA ALA A 90 -4.51 -4.94 -7.63
C ALA A 90 -4.19 -3.47 -7.29
N LYS A 91 -3.97 -3.14 -5.99
CA LYS A 91 -3.56 -1.80 -5.56
C LYS A 91 -2.20 -1.43 -6.17
N ALA A 92 -1.22 -2.34 -6.11
CA ALA A 92 0.12 -2.10 -6.67
C ALA A 92 0.08 -1.90 -8.19
N ALA A 93 -0.71 -2.71 -8.91
CA ALA A 93 -0.87 -2.59 -10.35
C ALA A 93 -1.53 -1.27 -10.77
N ALA A 94 -2.63 -0.89 -10.09
CA ALA A 94 -3.35 0.36 -10.38
C ALA A 94 -2.51 1.61 -10.07
N ASP A 95 -1.70 1.55 -9.03
CA ASP A 95 -0.79 2.63 -8.67
C ASP A 95 0.34 2.80 -9.70
N ALA A 96 0.91 1.69 -10.19
CA ALA A 96 1.89 1.73 -11.26
C ALA A 96 1.30 2.26 -12.59
N GLU A 97 0.06 1.88 -12.92
CA GLU A 97 -0.66 2.42 -14.08
C GLU A 97 -0.85 3.92 -13.97
N MET A 98 -1.29 4.42 -12.80
CA MET A 98 -1.42 5.85 -12.54
C MET A 98 -0.08 6.58 -12.66
N GLN A 99 0.99 6.02 -12.12
CA GLN A 99 2.33 6.61 -12.23
C GLN A 99 2.78 6.74 -13.68
N GLN A 100 2.55 5.72 -14.52
CA GLN A 100 2.86 5.77 -15.95
C GLN A 100 2.01 6.84 -16.68
N ALA A 101 0.73 6.95 -16.35
CA ALA A 101 -0.15 7.97 -16.91
C ALA A 101 0.31 9.39 -16.54
N LEU A 102 0.73 9.62 -15.30
CA LEU A 102 1.28 10.89 -14.85
C LEU A 102 2.61 11.25 -15.52
N VAL A 103 3.48 10.28 -15.77
CA VAL A 103 4.73 10.49 -16.54
C VAL A 103 4.41 10.98 -17.96
N ARG A 104 3.43 10.39 -18.64
CA ARG A 104 2.99 10.83 -19.98
C ARG A 104 2.39 12.24 -19.94
N LEU A 105 1.58 12.53 -18.94
CA LEU A 105 1.00 13.86 -18.76
C LEU A 105 2.07 14.93 -18.53
N ASN A 106 3.10 14.62 -17.76
CA ASN A 106 4.24 15.51 -17.54
C ASN A 106 5.01 15.75 -18.84
N ALA A 107 5.18 14.73 -19.69
CA ALA A 107 5.79 14.90 -21.01
C ALA A 107 4.96 15.84 -21.93
N VAL A 108 3.63 15.78 -21.85
CA VAL A 108 2.76 16.76 -22.52
C VAL A 108 3.03 18.18 -21.98
N ALA A 109 3.08 18.35 -20.66
CA ALA A 109 3.30 19.67 -20.06
C ALA A 109 4.63 20.31 -20.50
N GLU A 110 5.67 19.51 -20.78
CA GLU A 110 6.94 20.02 -21.32
C GLU A 110 6.79 20.62 -22.74
N ALA A 111 5.82 20.15 -23.52
CA ALA A 111 5.54 20.66 -24.86
C ALA A 111 4.69 21.97 -24.85
N TYR A 112 4.10 22.34 -23.70
CA TYR A 112 3.23 23.49 -23.53
C TYR A 112 3.80 24.46 -22.48
N PRO A 113 4.66 25.44 -22.85
CA PRO A 113 5.35 26.31 -21.90
C PRO A 113 4.42 27.11 -20.97
N ASP A 114 3.27 27.53 -21.47
CA ASP A 114 2.27 28.29 -20.69
C ASP A 114 1.62 27.42 -19.61
N LEU A 115 1.37 26.15 -19.87
CA LEU A 115 0.92 25.18 -18.88
C LEU A 115 2.01 24.95 -17.82
N LYS A 116 3.24 24.74 -18.26
CA LYS A 116 4.40 24.52 -17.36
C LYS A 116 4.62 25.69 -16.41
N ALA A 117 4.34 26.92 -16.84
CA ALA A 117 4.46 28.14 -16.03
C ALA A 117 3.20 28.43 -15.17
N ASN A 118 2.11 27.65 -15.34
CA ASN A 118 0.87 27.87 -14.60
C ASN A 118 1.04 27.54 -13.12
N ALA A 119 0.74 28.49 -12.23
CA ALA A 119 0.92 28.33 -10.79
C ALA A 119 0.05 27.19 -10.20
N GLY A 120 -1.18 27.02 -10.71
CA GLY A 120 -2.07 25.92 -10.29
C GLY A 120 -1.54 24.55 -10.69
N PHE A 121 -0.98 24.42 -11.91
CA PHE A 121 -0.34 23.20 -12.37
C PHE A 121 0.89 22.84 -11.51
N LEU A 122 1.74 23.83 -11.21
CA LEU A 122 2.92 23.63 -10.34
C LEU A 122 2.54 23.21 -8.91
N ASP A 123 1.48 23.79 -8.35
CA ASP A 123 0.99 23.41 -7.03
C ASP A 123 0.44 21.97 -7.02
N LEU A 124 -0.33 21.57 -8.05
CA LEU A 124 -0.82 20.20 -8.20
C LEU A 124 0.33 19.19 -8.37
N GLN A 125 1.36 19.52 -9.15
CA GLN A 125 2.56 18.68 -9.26
C GLN A 125 3.26 18.52 -7.91
N LYS A 126 3.38 19.60 -7.13
CA LYS A 126 3.96 19.52 -5.78
C LYS A 126 3.14 18.61 -4.87
N GLN A 127 1.82 18.75 -4.86
CA GLN A 127 0.92 17.89 -4.06
C GLN A 127 1.01 16.43 -4.49
N LEU A 128 1.11 16.14 -5.79
CA LEU A 128 1.31 14.78 -6.29
C LEU A 128 2.66 14.20 -5.87
N ASN A 129 3.74 14.97 -5.92
CA ASN A 129 5.06 14.54 -5.43
C ASN A 129 5.05 14.28 -3.92
N GLU A 130 4.38 15.12 -3.13
CA GLU A 130 4.20 14.90 -1.70
C GLU A 130 3.41 13.60 -1.43
N THR A 131 2.35 13.36 -2.21
CA THR A 131 1.54 12.13 -2.11
C THR A 131 2.34 10.90 -2.49
N GLU A 132 3.20 10.96 -3.53
CA GLU A 132 4.12 9.88 -3.90
C GLU A 132 5.06 9.50 -2.75
N ASN A 133 5.66 10.50 -2.10
CA ASN A 133 6.50 10.26 -0.93
C ASN A 133 5.72 9.58 0.21
N GLN A 134 4.47 10.01 0.46
CA GLN A 134 3.62 9.39 1.48
C GLN A 134 3.23 7.95 1.11
N ILE A 135 2.96 7.67 -0.16
CA ILE A 135 2.70 6.29 -0.63
C ILE A 135 3.94 5.43 -0.41
N SER A 136 5.13 5.92 -0.75
CA SER A 136 6.39 5.20 -0.53
C SER A 136 6.60 4.85 0.95
N PHE A 137 6.38 5.78 1.87
CA PHE A 137 6.45 5.52 3.31
C PHE A 137 5.38 4.54 3.78
N ALA A 138 4.13 4.67 3.29
CA ALA A 138 3.04 3.78 3.65
C ALA A 138 3.31 2.35 3.18
N ARG A 139 3.87 2.16 1.98
CA ARG A 139 4.29 0.85 1.45
C ARG A 139 5.37 0.21 2.31
N GLN A 140 6.41 0.97 2.68
CA GLN A 140 7.45 0.47 3.56
C GLN A 140 6.88 0.04 4.91
N TYR A 141 6.04 0.87 5.51
CA TYR A 141 5.41 0.56 6.80
C TYR A 141 4.52 -0.69 6.72
N TYR A 142 3.74 -0.85 5.64
CA TYR A 142 2.95 -2.05 5.38
C TYR A 142 3.85 -3.29 5.25
N ASN A 143 4.90 -3.23 4.45
CA ASN A 143 5.81 -4.34 4.25
C ASN A 143 6.51 -4.75 5.56
N ASP A 144 6.89 -3.81 6.41
CA ASP A 144 7.47 -4.10 7.73
C ASP A 144 6.43 -4.78 8.66
N ALA A 145 5.17 -4.36 8.61
CA ALA A 145 4.08 -5.00 9.35
C ALA A 145 3.81 -6.42 8.85
N VAL A 146 3.78 -6.62 7.52
CA VAL A 146 3.63 -7.95 6.90
C VAL A 146 4.81 -8.86 7.25
N ALA A 147 6.05 -8.37 7.16
CA ALA A 147 7.23 -9.15 7.56
C ALA A 147 7.15 -9.59 9.03
N THR A 148 6.68 -8.72 9.91
CA THR A 148 6.47 -9.03 11.33
C THR A 148 5.38 -10.09 11.51
N LEU A 149 4.25 -9.96 10.81
CA LEU A 149 3.16 -10.94 10.84
C LEU A 149 3.63 -12.31 10.34
N ASN A 150 4.20 -12.35 9.13
CA ASN A 150 4.65 -13.59 8.50
C ASN A 150 5.74 -14.29 9.33
N LYS A 151 6.62 -13.51 9.99
CA LYS A 151 7.59 -14.07 10.95
C LYS A 151 6.90 -14.74 12.14
N VAL A 152 5.86 -14.11 12.70
CA VAL A 152 5.13 -14.69 13.85
C VAL A 152 4.35 -15.94 13.42
N THR A 153 3.73 -15.95 12.25
CA THR A 153 2.97 -17.11 11.74
C THR A 153 3.86 -18.32 11.44
N GLN A 154 5.14 -18.10 11.09
CA GLN A 154 6.09 -19.14 10.71
C GLN A 154 7.00 -19.62 11.88
N THR A 155 6.98 -18.94 13.03
CA THR A 155 7.89 -19.25 14.14
C THR A 155 7.21 -19.99 15.29
N ILE A 156 7.97 -20.92 15.91
CA ILE A 156 7.57 -21.61 17.14
C ILE A 156 7.62 -20.59 18.31
N PRO A 157 6.66 -20.63 19.24
CA PRO A 157 5.56 -21.60 19.30
C PRO A 157 4.27 -21.15 18.61
N TRP A 158 4.23 -19.94 18.02
CA TRP A 158 3.01 -19.27 17.56
C TRP A 158 2.40 -19.92 16.34
N MET A 159 3.22 -20.56 15.49
CA MET A 159 2.76 -21.26 14.30
C MET A 159 1.65 -22.29 14.57
N PHE A 160 1.64 -22.89 15.76
CA PHE A 160 0.63 -23.89 16.14
C PHE A 160 -0.73 -23.26 16.50
N LEU A 161 -0.78 -21.95 16.70
CA LEU A 161 -1.98 -21.22 17.06
C LEU A 161 -2.61 -20.45 15.90
N THR A 162 -1.98 -20.43 14.71
CA THR A 162 -2.46 -19.70 13.53
C THR A 162 -3.87 -20.12 13.13
N GLY A 163 -4.17 -21.43 13.15
CA GLY A 163 -5.49 -21.95 12.84
C GLY A 163 -6.56 -21.53 13.88
N ILE A 164 -6.21 -21.48 15.16
CA ILE A 164 -7.12 -21.05 16.24
C ILE A 164 -7.39 -19.53 16.14
N ALA A 165 -6.35 -18.76 15.83
CA ALA A 165 -6.44 -17.32 15.67
C ALA A 165 -7.05 -16.90 14.31
N ASN A 166 -7.21 -17.82 13.36
CA ASN A 166 -7.60 -17.56 11.97
C ASN A 166 -6.74 -16.44 11.35
N VAL A 167 -5.41 -16.59 11.48
CA VAL A 167 -4.42 -15.65 10.97
C VAL A 167 -3.55 -16.37 9.95
N HIS A 168 -3.41 -15.75 8.78
CA HIS A 168 -2.63 -16.26 7.66
C HIS A 168 -1.53 -15.28 7.29
N GLU A 169 -0.56 -15.75 6.52
CA GLU A 169 0.45 -14.89 5.91
C GLU A 169 -0.23 -13.91 4.94
N ARG A 170 0.33 -12.70 4.86
CA ARG A 170 -0.09 -11.67 3.93
C ARG A 170 0.98 -11.44 2.88
N GLU A 171 0.53 -11.02 1.70
CA GLU A 171 1.40 -10.64 0.60
C GLU A 171 2.02 -9.27 0.86
N PHE A 172 3.27 -9.09 0.40
CA PHE A 172 3.93 -7.79 0.39
C PHE A 172 3.35 -6.88 -0.68
N TYR A 173 3.43 -5.59 -0.46
CA TYR A 173 3.14 -4.60 -1.49
C TYR A 173 4.36 -4.50 -2.39
N ASP A 174 4.39 -5.29 -3.44
CA ASP A 174 5.47 -5.27 -4.41
C ASP A 174 5.19 -4.22 -5.50
N ALA A 175 6.22 -3.43 -5.82
CA ALA A 175 6.18 -2.67 -7.06
C ALA A 175 6.19 -3.66 -8.23
N PRO A 176 5.42 -3.42 -9.32
CA PRO A 176 5.47 -4.29 -10.49
C PRO A 176 6.91 -4.53 -10.92
N GLU A 177 7.25 -5.79 -11.22
CA GLU A 177 8.57 -6.20 -11.71
C GLU A 177 8.96 -5.31 -12.91
N GLY A 178 10.00 -4.55 -12.79
CA GLY A 178 10.49 -3.64 -13.83
C GLY A 178 11.35 -2.49 -13.34
N ASN A 179 11.26 -2.13 -12.06
CA ASN A 179 12.04 -1.03 -11.48
C ASN A 179 13.33 -1.47 -10.77
N GLU A 180 13.66 -2.76 -10.77
CA GLU A 180 14.90 -3.29 -10.19
C GLU A 180 16.12 -3.20 -11.11
N THR A 181 16.10 -2.40 -12.16
CA THR A 181 17.32 -2.14 -12.92
C THR A 181 18.27 -1.30 -12.09
N VAL A 182 19.16 -1.98 -11.37
CA VAL A 182 20.35 -1.37 -10.77
C VAL A 182 21.06 -0.54 -11.85
N PRO A 183 21.24 0.78 -11.65
CA PRO A 183 21.97 1.59 -12.64
C PRO A 183 23.37 0.99 -12.83
N LYS A 184 23.70 0.54 -14.02
CA LYS A 184 25.06 0.13 -14.35
C LYS A 184 25.91 1.39 -14.38
N VAL A 185 26.61 1.65 -13.30
CA VAL A 185 27.68 2.65 -13.28
C VAL A 185 28.84 2.08 -14.09
N GLN A 186 29.04 2.59 -15.29
CA GLN A 186 30.27 2.36 -16.06
C GLN A 186 31.25 3.47 -15.65
N PHE A 187 32.39 3.06 -15.10
CA PHE A 187 33.56 3.90 -14.86
C PHE A 187 34.42 3.99 -16.12
#